data_4373b0b601289b455b7b4d788e334710
#
_entry.id   4373b0b601289b455b7b4d788e334710
#
_cell.length_a   1.000
_cell.length_b   1.000
_cell.length_c   1.000
_cell.angle_alpha   90.00
_cell.angle_beta   90.00
_cell.angle_gamma   90.00
#
_symmetry.space_group_name_H-M   'P 1'
#
loop_
_entity.id
_entity.type
_entity.pdbx_description
1 polymer ?
#
loop_
_entity_poly.entity_id
_entity_poly.type
_entity_poly.pdbx_seq_one_letter_code
_entity_poly.pdbx_strand_id
1 'polypeptide(L)'
;VPAHRPFGVVLSLGLALTPWAHARGQEVAPAAPESAAAEPAALNPYAGDLHARLRMTGDWWGTRSALADRGLTFDLFATQFYQGVAAGGREREFEFGGKLDYLFNLDGGKFGLWQGSALNLHAETHYGTSVNNIDGLLAPSNLPLSFPDPDKSISSITGLKLSQLVSEDVMVFLGKINTLDEYGFRYAPALGMNRPGLEGFMNTSLVFNPIVARTVPYSAAGVGAAYLREGEPLLALSVFDPEERATRGLGDLFTRGVVLVADLTLDVEPFDRPGRYNLGGTYSSARYRSFDPAAYLDVPRELARDEATAPQETGSWSVYANFYQALRVDESDKKRHWGLFGQFGLADGNPNPVRFVANGGVGGRSPLPGRKYDTFGVAYFYLGLSDSYKALARPLLPQRDEYGVELFYNLAVTPWARLTADLQVARPSTAGLGTAVLPGLRLQLLF
;
A
#
# COMPACT_ATOMS: atom_id res chain seq x y z
N VAL A 1 -29.96 -31.95 -21.11
CA VAL A 1 -28.90 -31.74 -20.11
C VAL A 1 -28.44 -30.31 -20.29
N PRO A 2 -28.73 -29.35 -19.40
CA PRO A 2 -28.23 -27.97 -19.52
C PRO A 2 -26.81 -27.91 -19.01
N ALA A 3 -25.91 -27.32 -19.85
CA ALA A 3 -24.53 -27.06 -19.52
C ALA A 3 -24.45 -25.98 -18.43
N HIS A 4 -23.87 -26.33 -17.30
CA HIS A 4 -23.46 -25.37 -16.26
C HIS A 4 -22.37 -24.46 -16.81
N ARG A 5 -22.67 -23.18 -16.93
CA ARG A 5 -21.66 -22.14 -17.12
C ARG A 5 -21.01 -21.89 -15.75
N PRO A 6 -19.68 -21.90 -15.64
CA PRO A 6 -19.02 -21.46 -14.40
C PRO A 6 -19.22 -19.95 -14.26
N PHE A 7 -19.71 -19.52 -13.12
CA PHE A 7 -19.65 -18.12 -12.68
C PHE A 7 -18.18 -17.75 -12.45
N GLY A 8 -17.61 -17.01 -13.40
CA GLY A 8 -16.33 -16.36 -13.18
C GLY A 8 -16.53 -15.20 -12.20
N VAL A 9 -16.01 -15.33 -10.98
CA VAL A 9 -15.91 -14.22 -10.03
C VAL A 9 -14.73 -13.35 -10.48
N VAL A 10 -15.00 -12.09 -10.68
CA VAL A 10 -14.02 -11.08 -11.17
C VAL A 10 -13.65 -10.18 -10.00
N LEU A 11 -12.40 -10.02 -9.73
CA LEU A 11 -11.85 -9.34 -8.57
C LEU A 11 -10.70 -8.38 -8.92
N SER A 12 -10.31 -7.26 -8.28
CA SER A 12 -9.28 -6.30 -8.73
C SER A 12 -8.46 -5.53 -7.69
N LEU A 13 -7.26 -5.16 -8.01
CA LEU A 13 -6.39 -4.27 -7.24
C LEU A 13 -6.69 -2.81 -7.50
N GLY A 14 -6.64 -2.08 -6.45
CA GLY A 14 -6.94 -0.71 -6.41
C GLY A 14 -5.98 0.23 -7.09
N LEU A 15 -6.53 1.04 -7.98
CA LEU A 15 -5.85 2.17 -8.60
C LEU A 15 -5.87 3.38 -7.67
N ALA A 16 -4.69 3.83 -7.24
CA ALA A 16 -4.59 5.14 -6.62
C ALA A 16 -4.81 6.20 -7.70
N LEU A 17 -6.02 6.68 -7.78
CA LEU A 17 -6.26 7.96 -8.39
C LEU A 17 -5.99 9.02 -7.32
N THR A 18 -4.95 9.83 -7.50
CA THR A 18 -5.05 11.19 -7.00
C THR A 18 -6.41 11.72 -7.46
N PRO A 19 -7.21 12.36 -6.59
CA PRO A 19 -8.56 12.73 -6.96
C PRO A 19 -8.54 13.55 -8.24
N TRP A 20 -8.90 12.93 -9.33
CA TRP A 20 -9.25 13.54 -10.60
C TRP A 20 -10.65 14.15 -10.48
N ALA A 21 -10.86 14.86 -9.36
CA ALA A 21 -12.00 15.72 -9.23
C ALA A 21 -11.79 16.89 -10.19
N HIS A 22 -12.70 16.99 -11.17
CA HIS A 22 -12.92 18.12 -12.07
C HIS A 22 -12.19 18.10 -13.42
N ALA A 23 -12.60 17.20 -14.30
CA ALA A 23 -12.71 17.54 -15.71
C ALA A 23 -14.17 17.31 -16.14
N ARG A 24 -15.11 18.09 -15.59
CA ARG A 24 -16.42 18.24 -16.24
C ARG A 24 -16.24 19.16 -17.42
N GLY A 25 -16.48 18.65 -18.62
CA GLY A 25 -16.64 19.45 -19.81
C GLY A 25 -17.71 20.53 -19.56
N GLN A 26 -17.38 21.78 -19.83
CA GLN A 26 -18.37 22.87 -19.84
C GLN A 26 -19.36 22.65 -20.98
N GLU A 27 -20.52 22.16 -20.65
CA GLU A 27 -21.70 22.34 -21.47
C GLU A 27 -22.22 23.76 -21.25
N VAL A 28 -22.43 24.50 -22.35
CA VAL A 28 -22.91 25.89 -22.32
C VAL A 28 -24.32 25.92 -21.72
N ALA A 29 -24.45 26.41 -20.52
CA ALA A 29 -25.73 26.59 -19.83
C ALA A 29 -26.39 27.93 -20.17
N PRO A 30 -27.74 28.01 -20.25
CA PRO A 30 -28.45 29.26 -20.32
C PRO A 30 -28.46 29.98 -18.97
N ALA A 31 -28.57 31.31 -19.04
CA ALA A 31 -28.39 32.30 -17.96
C ALA A 31 -29.02 31.97 -16.61
N ALA A 32 -28.24 32.28 -15.57
CA ALA A 32 -28.48 32.04 -14.14
C ALA A 32 -29.58 32.92 -13.51
N PRO A 33 -30.11 32.48 -12.34
CA PRO A 33 -30.45 33.40 -11.27
C PRO A 33 -29.38 33.42 -10.17
N GLU A 34 -29.28 34.56 -9.53
CA GLU A 34 -28.32 35.00 -8.53
C GLU A 34 -28.12 34.07 -7.33
N SER A 35 -26.88 34.09 -6.80
CA SER A 35 -26.52 33.72 -5.44
C SER A 35 -26.39 32.21 -5.17
N ALA A 36 -25.38 31.58 -5.76
CA ALA A 36 -24.69 30.44 -5.11
C ALA A 36 -23.35 30.96 -4.54
N ALA A 37 -23.17 30.81 -3.23
CA ALA A 37 -21.89 31.11 -2.60
C ALA A 37 -20.76 30.34 -3.32
N ALA A 38 -19.76 31.07 -3.79
CA ALA A 38 -18.61 30.48 -4.49
C ALA A 38 -18.00 29.38 -3.62
N GLU A 39 -17.90 28.17 -4.17
CA GLU A 39 -17.06 27.12 -3.57
C GLU A 39 -15.69 27.74 -3.28
N PRO A 40 -15.12 27.51 -2.07
CA PRO A 40 -13.81 28.05 -1.78
C PRO A 40 -12.83 27.49 -2.82
N ALA A 41 -12.18 28.40 -3.55
CA ALA A 41 -11.16 28.07 -4.53
C ALA A 41 -10.21 27.04 -3.92
N ALA A 42 -9.97 25.93 -4.62
CA ALA A 42 -9.08 24.88 -4.13
C ALA A 42 -7.78 25.52 -3.67
N LEU A 43 -7.48 25.41 -2.38
CA LEU A 43 -6.30 26.05 -1.78
C LEU A 43 -5.06 25.58 -2.55
N ASN A 44 -4.34 26.54 -3.16
CA ASN A 44 -3.06 26.22 -3.81
C ASN A 44 -2.13 25.57 -2.76
N PRO A 45 -1.73 24.28 -2.92
CA PRO A 45 -0.95 23.56 -1.92
C PRO A 45 0.45 24.12 -1.73
N TYR A 46 0.89 24.96 -2.63
CA TYR A 46 2.23 25.58 -2.65
C TYR A 46 2.25 27.00 -2.09
N ALA A 47 1.08 27.64 -1.97
CA ALA A 47 0.95 29.02 -1.53
C ALA A 47 0.95 29.15 0.01
N GLY A 48 1.23 30.37 0.49
CA GLY A 48 1.22 30.69 1.92
C GLY A 48 2.62 30.79 2.53
N ASP A 49 2.64 31.16 3.80
CA ASP A 49 3.89 31.20 4.57
C ASP A 49 4.43 29.81 4.90
N LEU A 50 5.67 29.74 5.38
CA LEU A 50 6.37 28.47 5.66
C LEU A 50 5.59 27.56 6.63
N HIS A 51 4.80 28.10 7.56
CA HIS A 51 4.09 27.29 8.55
C HIS A 51 2.70 26.86 8.09
N ALA A 52 2.16 27.47 7.04
CA ALA A 52 0.80 27.23 6.55
C ALA A 52 0.73 26.38 5.27
N ARG A 53 1.70 26.52 4.39
CA ARG A 53 1.73 25.80 3.10
C ARG A 53 1.95 24.30 3.26
N LEU A 54 1.47 23.49 2.29
CA LEU A 54 1.54 22.03 2.35
C LEU A 54 2.86 21.44 1.85
N ARG A 55 3.74 22.28 1.24
CA ARG A 55 5.05 21.85 0.71
C ARG A 55 6.15 22.79 1.22
N MET A 56 7.23 22.23 1.73
CA MET A 56 8.35 22.98 2.35
C MET A 56 8.95 24.00 1.39
N THR A 57 9.15 23.65 0.13
CA THR A 57 9.78 24.52 -0.87
C THR A 57 8.84 25.54 -1.51
N GLY A 58 7.52 25.43 -1.26
CA GLY A 58 6.51 26.35 -1.78
C GLY A 58 6.36 26.34 -3.29
N ASP A 59 6.01 27.49 -3.86
CA ASP A 59 5.55 27.62 -5.25
C ASP A 59 6.66 28.00 -6.27
N TRP A 60 7.90 28.13 -5.85
CA TRP A 60 9.02 28.49 -6.73
C TRP A 60 8.73 29.72 -7.62
N TRP A 61 8.27 30.80 -6.98
CA TRP A 61 7.85 32.04 -7.67
C TRP A 61 6.72 31.81 -8.72
N GLY A 62 5.80 30.93 -8.44
CA GLY A 62 4.67 30.63 -9.33
C GLY A 62 4.95 29.51 -10.35
N THR A 63 6.19 29.02 -10.45
CA THR A 63 6.55 27.99 -11.45
C THR A 63 5.81 26.68 -11.19
N ARG A 64 5.69 26.28 -9.93
CA ARG A 64 5.06 25.00 -9.56
C ARG A 64 3.55 25.01 -9.85
N SER A 65 2.87 26.11 -9.54
CA SER A 65 1.49 26.32 -9.91
C SER A 65 1.30 26.32 -11.42
N ALA A 66 2.15 27.06 -12.16
CA ALA A 66 2.08 27.11 -13.62
C ALA A 66 2.30 25.74 -14.30
N LEU A 67 3.12 24.89 -13.73
CA LEU A 67 3.29 23.50 -14.17
C LEU A 67 2.04 22.66 -13.86
N ALA A 68 1.48 22.80 -12.65
CA ALA A 68 0.28 22.09 -12.23
C ALA A 68 -0.94 22.46 -13.11
N ASP A 69 -1.07 23.73 -13.46
CA ASP A 69 -2.13 24.23 -14.38
C ASP A 69 -2.00 23.58 -15.78
N ARG A 70 -0.80 23.27 -16.20
CA ARG A 70 -0.50 22.53 -17.43
C ARG A 70 -0.58 21.01 -17.28
N GLY A 71 -1.00 20.51 -16.11
CA GLY A 71 -1.15 19.09 -15.84
C GLY A 71 0.11 18.38 -15.36
N LEU A 72 1.17 19.10 -15.04
CA LEU A 72 2.42 18.52 -14.57
C LEU A 72 2.61 18.80 -13.08
N THR A 73 2.66 17.75 -12.25
CA THR A 73 2.95 17.87 -10.82
C THR A 73 4.16 17.04 -10.43
N PHE A 74 4.93 17.56 -9.49
CA PHE A 74 6.09 16.91 -8.92
C PHE A 74 6.06 17.02 -7.39
N ASP A 75 6.26 15.91 -6.70
CA ASP A 75 6.39 15.85 -5.25
C ASP A 75 7.63 15.04 -4.86
N LEU A 76 8.35 15.53 -3.86
CA LEU A 76 9.45 14.83 -3.21
C LEU A 76 9.09 14.64 -1.74
N PHE A 77 9.19 13.40 -1.25
CA PHE A 77 9.07 13.07 0.17
C PHE A 77 10.40 12.54 0.67
N ALA A 78 10.88 13.07 1.78
CA ALA A 78 12.03 12.52 2.49
C ALA A 78 11.54 11.97 3.82
N THR A 79 11.66 10.65 4.01
CA THR A 79 11.24 9.97 5.23
C THR A 79 12.45 9.29 5.88
N GLN A 80 12.69 9.57 7.14
CA GLN A 80 13.78 8.99 7.93
C GLN A 80 13.21 8.20 9.09
N PHE A 81 13.84 7.07 9.41
CA PHE A 81 13.44 6.15 10.46
C PHE A 81 14.62 5.94 11.40
N TYR A 82 14.35 6.06 12.71
CA TYR A 82 15.22 5.58 13.75
C TYR A 82 14.39 4.60 14.59
N GLN A 83 14.61 3.32 14.39
CA GLN A 83 13.80 2.25 14.98
C GLN A 83 14.70 1.11 15.41
N GLY A 84 14.37 0.41 16.47
CA GLY A 84 15.20 -0.69 16.94
C GLY A 84 14.45 -1.68 17.81
N VAL A 85 15.16 -2.72 18.18
CA VAL A 85 14.69 -3.79 19.08
C VAL A 85 15.21 -3.52 20.48
N ALA A 86 14.35 -3.03 21.37
CA ALA A 86 14.69 -2.76 22.78
C ALA A 86 14.68 -4.04 23.62
N ALA A 87 13.85 -5.04 23.26
CA ALA A 87 13.76 -6.34 23.95
C ALA A 87 13.30 -7.43 22.99
N GLY A 88 13.65 -8.67 23.26
CA GLY A 88 13.31 -9.82 22.40
C GLY A 88 13.95 -9.73 21.03
N GLY A 89 13.22 -10.17 19.98
CA GLY A 89 13.70 -10.14 18.61
C GLY A 89 14.91 -11.01 18.34
N ARG A 90 15.59 -10.77 17.23
CA ARG A 90 16.81 -11.48 16.83
C ARG A 90 18.06 -10.81 17.41
N GLU A 91 18.17 -9.47 17.29
CA GLU A 91 19.27 -8.66 17.79
C GLU A 91 18.71 -7.42 18.49
N ARG A 92 19.43 -6.89 19.48
CA ARG A 92 18.97 -5.72 20.27
C ARG A 92 19.80 -4.52 19.88
N GLU A 93 19.42 -3.92 18.77
CA GLU A 93 20.10 -2.76 18.21
C GLU A 93 19.07 -1.75 17.68
N PHE A 94 19.54 -0.53 17.42
CA PHE A 94 18.77 0.54 16.82
C PHE A 94 19.38 0.88 15.47
N GLU A 95 18.53 0.91 14.44
CA GLU A 95 18.92 1.15 13.07
C GLU A 95 18.44 2.50 12.59
N PHE A 96 19.23 3.11 11.70
CA PHE A 96 18.87 4.33 11.01
C PHE A 96 18.83 4.08 9.50
N GLY A 97 17.70 4.39 8.91
CA GLY A 97 17.49 4.30 7.48
C GLY A 97 16.55 5.37 6.98
N GLY A 98 16.43 5.48 5.68
CA GLY A 98 15.55 6.48 5.09
C GLY A 98 15.15 6.16 3.67
N LYS A 99 14.14 6.89 3.23
CA LYS A 99 13.53 6.77 1.92
C LYS A 99 13.28 8.15 1.33
N LEU A 100 13.63 8.32 0.07
CA LEU A 100 13.20 9.45 -0.76
C LEU A 100 12.22 8.91 -1.80
N ASP A 101 11.04 9.52 -1.90
CA ASP A 101 10.04 9.23 -2.92
C ASP A 101 9.95 10.41 -3.89
N TYR A 102 10.14 10.14 -5.16
CA TYR A 102 10.03 11.11 -6.25
C TYR A 102 8.78 10.78 -7.06
N LEU A 103 7.78 11.64 -6.98
CA LEU A 103 6.54 11.47 -7.73
C LEU A 103 6.44 12.49 -8.84
N PHE A 104 6.11 12.00 -9.98
CA PHE A 104 5.87 12.80 -11.15
C PHE A 104 4.56 12.37 -11.79
N ASN A 105 3.61 13.31 -11.96
CA ASN A 105 2.33 13.01 -12.55
C ASN A 105 2.07 13.97 -13.71
N LEU A 106 1.60 13.43 -14.83
CA LEU A 106 1.21 14.15 -16.03
C LEU A 106 -0.24 13.85 -16.37
N ASP A 107 -1.07 14.89 -16.40
CA ASP A 107 -2.39 14.91 -16.98
C ASP A 107 -2.26 15.19 -18.49
N GLY A 108 -2.49 14.18 -19.33
CA GLY A 108 -2.29 14.32 -20.76
C GLY A 108 -3.26 15.28 -21.43
N GLY A 109 -4.51 15.39 -20.93
CA GLY A 109 -5.48 16.34 -21.45
C GLY A 109 -5.05 17.80 -21.22
N LYS A 110 -4.65 18.14 -19.98
CA LYS A 110 -4.13 19.48 -19.63
C LYS A 110 -2.80 19.79 -20.33
N PHE A 111 -1.98 18.77 -20.53
CA PHE A 111 -0.67 18.92 -21.18
C PHE A 111 -0.79 19.08 -22.72
N GLY A 112 -1.99 18.93 -23.29
CA GLY A 112 -2.22 19.05 -24.72
C GLY A 112 -1.97 17.76 -25.51
N LEU A 113 -1.92 16.61 -24.85
CA LEU A 113 -1.92 15.29 -25.48
C LEU A 113 -3.36 14.87 -25.80
N TRP A 114 -3.82 13.72 -25.28
CA TRP A 114 -5.20 13.27 -25.49
C TRP A 114 -5.96 13.21 -24.15
N GLN A 115 -7.24 13.49 -24.23
CA GLN A 115 -8.12 13.56 -23.07
C GLN A 115 -8.21 12.22 -22.34
N GLY A 116 -8.27 12.28 -21.01
CA GLY A 116 -8.41 11.09 -20.15
C GLY A 116 -7.12 10.29 -19.98
N SER A 117 -6.01 10.71 -20.59
CA SER A 117 -4.71 10.06 -20.38
C SER A 117 -3.98 10.62 -19.15
N ALA A 118 -3.26 9.76 -18.44
CA ALA A 118 -2.36 10.14 -17.36
C ALA A 118 -1.11 9.28 -17.36
N LEU A 119 0.03 9.89 -17.05
CA LEU A 119 1.29 9.19 -16.79
C LEU A 119 1.71 9.46 -15.35
N ASN A 120 1.95 8.40 -14.59
CA ASN A 120 2.45 8.47 -13.22
C ASN A 120 3.81 7.79 -13.15
N LEU A 121 4.81 8.48 -12.63
CA LEU A 121 6.13 7.93 -12.33
C LEU A 121 6.39 8.02 -10.84
N HIS A 122 6.82 6.91 -10.25
CA HIS A 122 7.32 6.81 -8.90
C HIS A 122 8.74 6.24 -8.93
N ALA A 123 9.70 7.03 -8.50
CA ALA A 123 11.07 6.60 -8.26
C ALA A 123 11.37 6.71 -6.77
N GLU A 124 12.24 5.86 -6.28
CA GLU A 124 12.59 5.77 -4.86
C GLU A 124 14.10 5.67 -4.69
N THR A 125 14.60 6.27 -3.61
CA THR A 125 15.97 6.03 -3.12
C THR A 125 15.89 5.59 -1.67
N HIS A 126 16.39 4.39 -1.38
CA HIS A 126 16.52 3.87 -0.02
C HIS A 126 17.98 3.94 0.43
N TYR A 127 18.20 4.21 1.71
CA TYR A 127 19.55 4.28 2.30
C TYR A 127 19.54 3.90 3.77
N GLY A 128 20.73 3.58 4.30
CA GLY A 128 20.90 3.17 5.69
C GLY A 128 20.53 1.69 5.91
N THR A 129 20.15 1.35 7.13
CA THR A 129 19.86 -0.01 7.57
C THR A 129 18.41 -0.13 8.04
N SER A 130 17.79 -1.28 7.79
CA SER A 130 16.41 -1.53 8.22
C SER A 130 16.37 -2.38 9.49
N VAL A 131 15.52 -2.00 10.43
CA VAL A 131 15.17 -2.81 11.61
C VAL A 131 14.63 -4.20 11.23
N ASN A 132 14.11 -4.37 10.02
CA ASN A 132 13.59 -5.63 9.51
C ASN A 132 14.63 -6.77 9.50
N ASN A 133 15.93 -6.42 9.48
CA ASN A 133 17.02 -7.39 9.49
C ASN A 133 17.25 -8.00 10.87
N ILE A 134 16.81 -7.32 11.94
CA ILE A 134 17.10 -7.67 13.34
C ILE A 134 15.84 -7.96 14.17
N ASP A 135 14.64 -7.62 13.70
CA ASP A 135 13.38 -7.81 14.45
C ASP A 135 12.97 -9.28 14.59
N GLY A 136 13.29 -10.09 13.60
CA GLY A 136 12.96 -11.52 13.57
C GLY A 136 11.51 -11.82 13.22
N LEU A 137 10.73 -10.83 12.76
CA LEU A 137 9.36 -10.99 12.29
C LEU A 137 9.31 -11.58 10.89
N LEU A 138 8.26 -12.31 10.57
CA LEU A 138 7.93 -12.74 9.22
C LEU A 138 7.36 -11.59 8.40
N ALA A 139 6.45 -10.82 9.01
CA ALA A 139 5.94 -9.60 8.43
C ALA A 139 6.80 -8.42 8.90
N PRO A 140 7.60 -7.80 8.01
CA PRO A 140 8.50 -6.72 8.37
C PRO A 140 7.86 -5.63 9.23
N SER A 141 8.54 -5.21 10.29
CA SER A 141 8.06 -4.16 11.19
C SER A 141 8.15 -2.75 10.59
N ASN A 142 8.90 -2.60 9.50
CA ASN A 142 9.03 -1.36 8.75
C ASN A 142 8.87 -1.63 7.24
N LEU A 143 7.63 -1.63 6.75
CA LEU A 143 7.34 -1.84 5.34
C LEU A 143 8.01 -0.82 4.41
N PRO A 144 8.04 0.49 4.71
CA PRO A 144 8.72 1.48 3.88
C PRO A 144 10.19 1.17 3.56
N LEU A 145 10.87 0.43 4.42
CA LEU A 145 12.27 0.01 4.22
C LEU A 145 12.41 -1.48 3.83
N SER A 146 11.33 -2.11 3.35
CA SER A 146 11.37 -3.53 2.96
C SER A 146 11.76 -3.74 1.49
N PHE A 147 11.34 -2.83 0.60
CA PHE A 147 11.51 -2.98 -0.84
C PHE A 147 11.72 -1.64 -1.54
N PRO A 148 12.79 -1.49 -2.35
CA PRO A 148 13.98 -2.36 -2.38
C PRO A 148 14.77 -2.28 -1.08
N ASP A 149 15.46 -3.37 -0.71
CA ASP A 149 16.22 -3.48 0.54
C ASP A 149 17.33 -2.41 0.59
N PRO A 150 17.42 -1.61 1.68
CA PRO A 150 18.36 -0.52 1.79
C PRO A 150 19.79 -0.90 2.21
N ASP A 151 20.16 -2.17 2.32
CA ASP A 151 21.51 -2.64 2.71
C ASP A 151 22.68 -1.90 2.02
N LYS A 152 22.34 -1.19 0.97
CA LYS A 152 23.17 -0.19 0.30
C LYS A 152 22.23 0.88 -0.23
N SER A 153 22.72 2.10 -0.39
CA SER A 153 21.93 3.13 -1.07
C SER A 153 21.50 2.60 -2.45
N ILE A 154 20.20 2.45 -2.64
CA ILE A 154 19.63 1.93 -3.88
C ILE A 154 18.57 2.88 -4.40
N SER A 155 18.66 3.20 -5.70
CA SER A 155 17.66 4.01 -6.39
C SER A 155 17.02 3.22 -7.50
N SER A 156 15.69 3.29 -7.61
CA SER A 156 14.94 2.57 -8.64
C SER A 156 13.66 3.30 -9.04
N ILE A 157 13.22 3.05 -10.26
CA ILE A 157 11.87 3.42 -10.72
C ILE A 157 10.97 2.25 -10.38
N THR A 158 10.16 2.38 -9.34
CA THR A 158 9.26 1.34 -8.85
C THR A 158 7.89 1.39 -9.53
N GLY A 159 7.51 2.55 -10.07
CA GLY A 159 6.27 2.75 -10.82
C GLY A 159 6.46 3.62 -12.06
N LEU A 160 5.91 3.18 -13.20
CA LEU A 160 5.73 3.95 -14.42
C LEU A 160 4.44 3.47 -15.09
N LYS A 161 3.33 4.15 -14.77
CA LYS A 161 1.99 3.75 -15.17
C LYS A 161 1.39 4.74 -16.16
N LEU A 162 0.93 4.23 -17.29
CA LEU A 162 0.06 4.94 -18.21
C LEU A 162 -1.38 4.51 -17.93
N SER A 163 -2.28 5.46 -17.76
CA SER A 163 -3.71 5.24 -17.58
C SER A 163 -4.50 5.99 -18.63
N GLN A 164 -5.65 5.43 -19.06
CA GLN A 164 -6.56 6.04 -20.01
C GLN A 164 -8.00 5.83 -19.60
N LEU A 165 -8.76 6.90 -19.45
CA LEU A 165 -10.22 6.86 -19.41
C LEU A 165 -10.74 6.54 -20.82
N VAL A 166 -11.35 5.39 -20.98
CA VAL A 166 -11.96 4.94 -22.24
C VAL A 166 -13.40 5.45 -22.35
N SER A 167 -14.05 5.60 -21.19
CA SER A 167 -15.35 6.26 -21.02
C SER A 167 -15.38 6.93 -19.65
N GLU A 168 -16.49 7.59 -19.31
CA GLU A 168 -16.67 8.20 -17.96
C GLU A 168 -16.54 7.19 -16.83
N ASP A 169 -16.92 5.93 -17.09
CA ASP A 169 -16.96 4.86 -16.10
C ASP A 169 -15.88 3.79 -16.28
N VAL A 170 -15.06 3.85 -17.33
CA VAL A 170 -14.07 2.80 -17.61
C VAL A 170 -12.68 3.40 -17.80
N MET A 171 -11.75 2.94 -16.99
CA MET A 171 -10.34 3.25 -17.10
C MET A 171 -9.54 1.98 -17.39
N VAL A 172 -8.54 2.08 -18.26
CA VAL A 172 -7.54 1.06 -18.49
C VAL A 172 -6.16 1.59 -18.11
N PHE A 173 -5.25 0.69 -17.74
CA PHE A 173 -3.88 1.08 -17.43
C PHE A 173 -2.89 0.00 -17.81
N LEU A 174 -1.65 0.41 -18.01
CA LEU A 174 -0.53 -0.49 -18.26
C LEU A 174 0.77 0.13 -17.77
N GLY A 175 1.77 -0.72 -17.55
CA GLY A 175 3.12 -0.27 -17.20
C GLY A 175 3.77 -1.07 -16.10
N LYS A 176 4.74 -0.46 -15.47
CA LYS A 176 5.34 -0.90 -14.21
C LYS A 176 4.55 -0.29 -13.06
N ILE A 177 3.95 -1.10 -12.24
CA ILE A 177 3.01 -0.70 -11.20
C ILE A 177 3.65 -0.89 -9.83
N ASN A 178 3.81 0.18 -9.07
CA ASN A 178 4.08 0.07 -7.64
C ASN A 178 2.77 -0.30 -6.94
N THR A 179 2.63 -1.54 -6.52
CA THR A 179 1.37 -2.08 -6.00
C THR A 179 0.97 -1.49 -4.65
N LEU A 180 1.94 -0.99 -3.87
CA LEU A 180 1.62 -0.30 -2.61
C LEU A 180 1.01 1.08 -2.83
N ASP A 181 1.39 1.80 -3.89
CA ASP A 181 0.75 3.07 -4.24
C ASP A 181 -0.74 2.88 -4.54
N GLU A 182 -1.06 1.78 -5.21
CA GLU A 182 -2.44 1.46 -5.58
C GLU A 182 -3.27 1.01 -4.37
N TYR A 183 -2.67 0.28 -3.44
CA TYR A 183 -3.35 -0.35 -2.33
C TYR A 183 -3.68 0.61 -1.17
N GLY A 184 -2.74 1.44 -0.77
CA GLY A 184 -2.86 2.25 0.45
C GLY A 184 -3.97 3.31 0.43
N PHE A 185 -4.36 3.77 -0.76
CA PHE A 185 -5.43 4.76 -0.92
C PHE A 185 -6.83 4.20 -0.74
N ARG A 186 -6.98 2.89 -0.85
CA ARG A 186 -8.31 2.33 -1.05
C ARG A 186 -9.08 2.03 0.20
N TYR A 187 -8.46 1.45 1.21
CA TYR A 187 -9.29 0.98 2.30
C TYR A 187 -9.20 1.82 3.59
N ALA A 188 -8.15 2.57 3.78
CA ALA A 188 -7.97 3.35 5.01
C ALA A 188 -7.49 4.80 4.79
N PRO A 189 -8.15 5.61 3.95
CA PRO A 189 -7.72 6.97 3.65
C PRO A 189 -7.69 7.87 4.88
N ALA A 190 -8.55 7.62 5.86
CA ALA A 190 -8.63 8.39 7.10
C ALA A 190 -7.47 8.12 8.07
N LEU A 191 -6.69 7.07 7.87
CA LEU A 191 -5.47 6.82 8.64
C LEU A 191 -4.30 7.72 8.21
N GLY A 192 -4.52 8.63 7.26
CA GLY A 192 -3.48 9.50 6.74
C GLY A 192 -2.49 8.78 5.84
N MET A 193 -2.89 7.63 5.30
CA MET A 193 -2.07 6.79 4.43
C MET A 193 -2.12 7.32 3.00
N ASN A 194 -1.64 8.54 2.77
CA ASN A 194 -1.38 9.02 1.41
C ASN A 194 -0.27 8.20 0.73
N ARG A 195 0.51 7.46 1.55
CA ARG A 195 1.49 6.46 1.15
C ARG A 195 1.62 5.43 2.26
N PRO A 196 1.41 4.14 1.97
CA PRO A 196 1.49 3.08 2.96
C PRO A 196 2.78 3.13 3.77
N GLY A 197 2.63 3.09 5.10
CA GLY A 197 3.75 3.09 6.03
C GLY A 197 4.48 4.43 6.23
N LEU A 198 4.15 5.48 5.48
CA LEU A 198 4.83 6.78 5.61
C LEU A 198 4.16 7.72 6.61
N GLU A 199 2.86 7.66 6.78
CA GLU A 199 2.10 8.53 7.69
C GLU A 199 1.25 7.79 8.73
N GLY A 200 1.06 6.48 8.56
CA GLY A 200 0.26 5.61 9.43
C GLY A 200 1.10 4.52 10.09
N PHE A 201 0.56 3.34 10.19
CA PHE A 201 1.27 2.15 10.64
C PHE A 201 2.49 1.85 9.79
N MET A 202 3.52 1.24 10.38
CA MET A 202 4.73 0.82 9.70
C MET A 202 4.80 -0.69 9.49
N ASN A 203 4.20 -1.48 10.41
CA ASN A 203 4.20 -2.92 10.29
C ASN A 203 3.45 -3.40 9.04
N THR A 204 4.09 -4.24 8.27
CA THR A 204 3.55 -4.80 7.03
C THR A 204 2.15 -5.38 7.20
N SER A 205 1.90 -6.07 8.33
CA SER A 205 0.60 -6.69 8.62
C SER A 205 -0.56 -5.69 8.77
N LEU A 206 -0.27 -4.41 9.03
CA LEU A 206 -1.28 -3.38 9.24
C LEU A 206 -1.39 -2.40 8.07
N VAL A 207 -0.33 -2.29 7.26
CA VAL A 207 -0.29 -1.38 6.11
C VAL A 207 -1.04 -1.94 4.91
N PHE A 208 -0.91 -3.22 4.64
CA PHE A 208 -1.69 -3.93 3.63
C PHE A 208 -2.00 -5.35 4.09
N ASN A 209 -2.90 -6.05 3.40
CA ASN A 209 -3.22 -7.42 3.76
C ASN A 209 -2.08 -8.38 3.34
N PRO A 210 -1.27 -8.89 4.26
CA PRO A 210 -0.05 -9.64 3.93
C PRO A 210 -0.31 -10.98 3.22
N ILE A 211 -1.58 -11.42 3.18
CA ILE A 211 -1.97 -12.67 2.49
C ILE A 211 -1.64 -12.63 0.99
N VAL A 212 -1.61 -11.43 0.39
CA VAL A 212 -1.33 -11.25 -1.04
C VAL A 212 0.16 -11.27 -1.38
N ALA A 213 1.04 -11.10 -0.40
CA ALA A 213 2.47 -10.93 -0.62
C ALA A 213 3.16 -12.13 -1.31
N ARG A 214 2.52 -13.32 -1.29
CA ARG A 214 3.05 -14.49 -2.01
C ARG A 214 2.89 -14.38 -3.51
N THR A 215 1.82 -13.74 -3.97
CA THR A 215 1.45 -13.72 -5.39
C THR A 215 1.69 -12.38 -6.06
N VAL A 216 1.49 -11.28 -5.35
CA VAL A 216 1.58 -9.92 -5.91
C VAL A 216 2.92 -9.29 -5.55
N PRO A 217 3.79 -8.99 -6.55
CA PRO A 217 5.04 -8.30 -6.31
C PRO A 217 4.83 -6.85 -5.84
N TYR A 218 5.84 -6.30 -5.17
CA TYR A 218 5.87 -4.88 -4.79
C TYR A 218 5.85 -3.95 -6.01
N SER A 219 6.67 -4.25 -7.01
CA SER A 219 6.71 -3.56 -8.29
C SER A 219 6.56 -4.58 -9.42
N ALA A 220 5.47 -4.53 -10.16
CA ALA A 220 5.11 -5.50 -11.18
C ALA A 220 4.84 -4.86 -12.53
N ALA A 221 5.26 -5.50 -13.61
CA ALA A 221 4.76 -5.15 -14.93
C ALA A 221 3.35 -5.70 -15.12
N GLY A 222 2.43 -4.89 -15.64
CA GLY A 222 1.07 -5.36 -15.80
C GLY A 222 0.15 -4.43 -16.57
N VAL A 223 -1.06 -4.93 -16.72
CA VAL A 223 -2.18 -4.24 -17.35
C VAL A 223 -3.44 -4.45 -16.53
N GLY A 224 -4.39 -3.56 -16.66
CA GLY A 224 -5.69 -3.74 -16.00
C GLY A 224 -6.74 -2.77 -16.50
N ALA A 225 -7.96 -3.00 -16.00
CA ALA A 225 -9.09 -2.14 -16.22
C ALA A 225 -9.87 -1.93 -14.93
N ALA A 226 -10.47 -0.78 -14.75
CA ALA A 226 -11.35 -0.46 -13.64
C ALA A 226 -12.67 0.09 -14.14
N TYR A 227 -13.76 -0.36 -13.53
CA TYR A 227 -15.06 0.28 -13.62
C TYR A 227 -15.17 1.29 -12.48
N LEU A 228 -15.44 2.53 -12.83
CA LEU A 228 -15.50 3.65 -11.91
C LEU A 228 -16.95 3.96 -11.54
N ARG A 229 -17.17 4.31 -10.30
CA ARG A 229 -18.41 4.87 -9.81
C ARG A 229 -18.09 6.22 -9.16
N GLU A 230 -18.69 7.28 -9.66
CA GLU A 230 -18.41 8.65 -9.18
C GLU A 230 -16.91 9.03 -9.22
N GLY A 231 -16.18 8.49 -10.23
CA GLY A 231 -14.74 8.70 -10.40
C GLY A 231 -13.82 7.81 -9.53
N GLU A 232 -14.39 7.01 -8.62
CA GLU A 232 -13.66 6.08 -7.77
C GLU A 232 -13.82 4.63 -8.30
N PRO A 233 -12.77 3.81 -8.27
CA PRO A 233 -12.86 2.44 -8.72
C PRO A 233 -13.76 1.58 -7.83
N LEU A 234 -14.86 1.12 -8.41
CA LEU A 234 -15.76 0.15 -7.80
C LEU A 234 -15.29 -1.28 -8.03
N LEU A 235 -14.95 -1.58 -9.26
CA LEU A 235 -14.50 -2.91 -9.69
C LEU A 235 -13.33 -2.74 -10.63
N ALA A 236 -12.24 -3.42 -10.43
CA ALA A 236 -11.12 -3.39 -11.36
C ALA A 236 -10.50 -4.80 -11.52
N LEU A 237 -9.86 -5.16 -12.62
CA LEU A 237 -9.13 -6.38 -12.93
C LEU A 237 -7.70 -6.03 -13.28
N SER A 238 -6.77 -6.81 -12.76
CA SER A 238 -5.35 -6.63 -13.07
C SER A 238 -4.69 -7.95 -13.43
N VAL A 239 -3.80 -7.90 -14.40
CA VAL A 239 -2.92 -9.00 -14.79
C VAL A 239 -1.49 -8.53 -14.62
N PHE A 240 -0.72 -9.17 -13.76
CA PHE A 240 0.66 -8.84 -13.48
C PHE A 240 1.62 -9.96 -13.85
N ASP A 241 2.83 -9.58 -14.19
CA ASP A 241 3.98 -10.48 -14.18
C ASP A 241 4.28 -10.90 -12.73
N PRO A 242 4.54 -12.18 -12.43
CA PRO A 242 4.79 -12.65 -11.08
C PRO A 242 6.17 -12.27 -10.51
N GLU A 243 7.05 -11.68 -11.32
CA GLU A 243 8.39 -11.31 -10.88
C GLU A 243 8.45 -9.91 -10.26
N GLU A 244 9.19 -9.82 -9.14
CA GLU A 244 9.55 -8.54 -8.53
C GLU A 244 10.47 -7.72 -9.45
N ARG A 245 10.07 -6.51 -9.78
CA ARG A 245 10.76 -5.67 -10.76
C ARG A 245 11.20 -4.30 -10.25
N ALA A 246 11.20 -4.05 -8.94
CA ALA A 246 11.62 -2.76 -8.41
C ALA A 246 12.97 -2.31 -9.00
N THR A 247 13.94 -3.21 -9.01
CA THR A 247 15.31 -2.97 -9.52
C THR A 247 15.60 -3.61 -10.88
N ARG A 248 14.56 -4.13 -11.57
CA ARG A 248 14.69 -4.81 -12.86
C ARG A 248 13.97 -4.06 -13.97
N GLY A 249 14.42 -4.26 -15.21
CA GLY A 249 13.75 -3.79 -16.42
C GLY A 249 12.51 -4.64 -16.81
N LEU A 250 11.95 -4.33 -17.97
CA LEU A 250 10.76 -4.99 -18.52
C LEU A 250 11.12 -6.13 -19.52
N GLY A 251 12.27 -6.76 -19.37
CA GLY A 251 12.62 -7.96 -20.13
C GLY A 251 11.91 -9.20 -19.60
N ASP A 252 11.72 -10.22 -20.46
CA ASP A 252 11.19 -11.54 -20.11
C ASP A 252 9.85 -11.54 -19.36
N LEU A 253 8.92 -10.65 -19.78
CA LEU A 253 7.61 -10.53 -19.19
C LEU A 253 6.79 -11.81 -19.35
N PHE A 254 6.08 -12.19 -18.29
CA PHE A 254 5.13 -13.32 -18.25
C PHE A 254 5.72 -14.70 -18.54
N THR A 255 7.03 -14.85 -18.55
CA THR A 255 7.70 -16.15 -18.80
C THR A 255 7.50 -17.14 -17.66
N ARG A 256 7.27 -16.65 -16.44
CA ARG A 256 7.03 -17.48 -15.24
C ARG A 256 5.55 -17.68 -14.92
N GLY A 257 4.65 -17.17 -15.74
CA GLY A 257 3.22 -17.24 -15.53
C GLY A 257 2.56 -15.87 -15.43
N VAL A 258 1.38 -15.82 -14.85
CA VAL A 258 0.59 -14.60 -14.66
C VAL A 258 0.03 -14.54 -13.25
N VAL A 259 -0.15 -13.34 -12.74
CA VAL A 259 -0.91 -13.06 -11.51
C VAL A 259 -2.19 -12.33 -11.91
N LEU A 260 -3.32 -12.92 -11.57
CA LEU A 260 -4.62 -12.29 -11.69
C LEU A 260 -4.98 -11.70 -10.34
N VAL A 261 -5.38 -10.48 -10.36
CA VAL A 261 -5.88 -9.83 -9.15
C VAL A 261 -7.22 -9.22 -9.44
N ALA A 262 -8.01 -9.31 -8.49
CA ALA A 262 -9.34 -8.89 -8.64
C ALA A 262 -9.91 -8.34 -7.30
N ASP A 263 -10.65 -7.13 -7.18
CA ASP A 263 -11.25 -6.47 -6.00
C ASP A 263 -12.58 -5.79 -6.27
N LEU A 264 -13.46 -5.78 -5.37
CA LEU A 264 -14.65 -4.95 -5.29
C LEU A 264 -14.47 -3.96 -4.14
N THR A 265 -14.59 -2.66 -4.40
CA THR A 265 -14.52 -1.63 -3.36
C THR A 265 -15.83 -0.86 -3.31
N LEU A 266 -16.45 -0.81 -2.15
CA LEU A 266 -17.71 -0.14 -1.90
C LEU A 266 -17.48 1.01 -0.94
N ASP A 267 -17.74 2.23 -1.40
CA ASP A 267 -17.89 3.40 -0.56
C ASP A 267 -19.36 3.55 -0.20
N VAL A 268 -19.63 3.52 1.09
CA VAL A 268 -20.99 3.59 1.65
C VAL A 268 -20.98 4.44 2.92
N GLU A 269 -22.13 4.93 3.32
CA GLU A 269 -22.28 5.75 4.52
C GLU A 269 -23.23 5.10 5.54
N PRO A 270 -22.91 3.94 6.11
CA PRO A 270 -23.73 3.37 7.18
C PRO A 270 -23.80 4.35 8.36
N PHE A 271 -25.00 4.57 8.88
CA PHE A 271 -25.23 5.49 10.00
C PHE A 271 -24.80 6.95 9.71
N ASP A 272 -24.90 7.39 8.45
CA ASP A 272 -24.47 8.72 7.96
C ASP A 272 -22.97 9.00 8.21
N ARG A 273 -22.15 7.98 8.16
CA ARG A 273 -20.70 8.07 8.37
C ARG A 273 -19.92 7.35 7.27
N PRO A 274 -18.82 7.93 6.79
CA PRO A 274 -18.02 7.31 5.73
C PRO A 274 -17.56 5.90 6.12
N GLY A 275 -17.78 4.95 5.23
CA GLY A 275 -17.30 3.59 5.30
C GLY A 275 -16.79 3.12 3.95
N ARG A 276 -15.69 2.38 3.95
CA ARG A 276 -15.12 1.77 2.75
C ARG A 276 -14.89 0.29 3.00
N TYR A 277 -15.44 -0.54 2.14
CA TYR A 277 -15.39 -1.99 2.25
C TYR A 277 -14.81 -2.56 0.97
N ASN A 278 -13.83 -3.43 1.10
CA ASN A 278 -13.14 -4.04 -0.02
C ASN A 278 -13.16 -5.58 0.12
N LEU A 279 -13.50 -6.25 -0.96
CA LEU A 279 -13.42 -7.70 -1.09
C LEU A 279 -12.54 -8.02 -2.28
N GLY A 280 -11.51 -8.84 -2.08
CA GLY A 280 -10.55 -9.12 -3.10
C GLY A 280 -9.98 -10.54 -3.09
N GLY A 281 -9.17 -10.87 -4.11
CA GLY A 281 -8.42 -12.11 -4.20
C GLY A 281 -7.39 -12.10 -5.32
N THR A 282 -6.49 -13.02 -5.21
CA THR A 282 -5.38 -13.20 -6.14
C THR A 282 -5.29 -14.64 -6.58
N TYR A 283 -4.85 -14.84 -7.81
CA TYR A 283 -4.44 -16.14 -8.32
C TYR A 283 -3.17 -15.98 -9.15
N SER A 284 -2.17 -16.79 -8.88
CA SER A 284 -0.97 -16.86 -9.70
C SER A 284 -0.84 -18.24 -10.33
N SER A 285 -0.44 -18.29 -11.60
CA SER A 285 -0.08 -19.54 -12.28
C SER A 285 1.41 -19.86 -12.19
N ALA A 286 2.21 -19.02 -11.53
CA ALA A 286 3.65 -19.22 -11.38
C ALA A 286 3.99 -20.43 -10.52
N ARG A 287 5.26 -20.83 -10.61
CA ARG A 287 5.81 -21.87 -9.73
C ARG A 287 6.46 -21.24 -8.53
N TYR A 288 6.21 -21.82 -7.38
CA TYR A 288 6.73 -21.39 -6.09
C TYR A 288 7.33 -22.55 -5.34
N ARG A 289 8.28 -22.27 -4.47
CA ARG A 289 8.83 -23.29 -3.57
C ARG A 289 7.70 -23.93 -2.75
N SER A 290 7.61 -25.26 -2.81
CA SER A 290 6.64 -26.03 -2.03
C SER A 290 7.00 -26.05 -0.54
N PHE A 291 5.98 -26.05 0.30
CA PHE A 291 6.12 -26.27 1.74
C PHE A 291 5.65 -27.66 2.17
N ASP A 292 5.34 -28.57 1.23
CA ASP A 292 5.00 -29.94 1.55
C ASP A 292 6.27 -30.73 1.96
N PRO A 293 6.40 -31.17 3.22
CA PRO A 293 7.57 -31.93 3.67
C PRO A 293 7.78 -33.25 2.88
N ALA A 294 6.70 -33.85 2.38
CA ALA A 294 6.78 -35.10 1.63
C ALA A 294 7.55 -34.90 0.29
N ALA A 295 7.46 -33.75 -0.30
CA ALA A 295 8.19 -33.43 -1.53
C ALA A 295 9.72 -33.38 -1.35
N TYR A 296 10.21 -33.34 -0.12
CA TYR A 296 11.63 -33.21 0.21
C TYR A 296 12.29 -34.53 0.68
N LEU A 297 11.54 -35.62 0.80
CA LEU A 297 12.04 -36.87 1.39
C LEU A 297 13.24 -37.44 0.65
N ASP A 298 13.26 -37.36 -0.69
CA ASP A 298 14.32 -37.92 -1.53
C ASP A 298 15.19 -36.82 -2.17
N VAL A 299 15.07 -35.57 -1.72
CA VAL A 299 15.82 -34.43 -2.28
C VAL A 299 17.12 -34.21 -1.48
N PRO A 300 18.30 -34.20 -2.11
CA PRO A 300 19.55 -33.85 -1.44
C PRO A 300 19.47 -32.45 -0.81
N ARG A 301 20.10 -32.29 0.36
CA ARG A 301 20.02 -31.02 1.13
C ARG A 301 20.54 -29.80 0.34
N GLU A 302 21.51 -29.98 -0.50
CA GLU A 302 22.07 -28.93 -1.35
C GLU A 302 21.04 -28.44 -2.36
N LEU A 303 20.32 -29.36 -3.01
CA LEU A 303 19.24 -29.03 -3.97
C LEU A 303 18.01 -28.48 -3.28
N ALA A 304 17.71 -28.92 -2.06
CA ALA A 304 16.59 -28.40 -1.28
C ALA A 304 16.79 -26.95 -0.82
N ARG A 305 18.00 -26.44 -0.78
CA ARG A 305 18.34 -25.06 -0.38
C ARG A 305 18.27 -24.07 -1.53
N ASP A 306 18.53 -24.50 -2.74
CA ASP A 306 18.50 -23.67 -3.92
C ASP A 306 17.05 -23.48 -4.41
N GLU A 307 16.63 -22.23 -4.57
CA GLU A 307 15.28 -21.85 -5.03
C GLU A 307 14.93 -22.50 -6.38
N ALA A 308 15.90 -22.64 -7.27
CA ALA A 308 15.67 -23.17 -8.62
C ALA A 308 15.50 -24.70 -8.64
N THR A 309 16.09 -25.42 -7.68
CA THR A 309 16.11 -26.90 -7.63
C THR A 309 15.26 -27.49 -6.51
N ALA A 310 14.79 -26.65 -5.58
CA ALA A 310 13.87 -27.08 -4.55
C ALA A 310 12.52 -27.54 -5.15
N PRO A 311 11.81 -28.47 -4.49
CA PRO A 311 10.46 -28.86 -4.89
C PRO A 311 9.54 -27.66 -5.08
N GLN A 312 8.81 -27.65 -6.19
CA GLN A 312 7.96 -26.56 -6.61
C GLN A 312 6.48 -26.94 -6.53
N GLU A 313 5.67 -25.99 -6.14
CA GLU A 313 4.21 -26.01 -6.23
C GLU A 313 3.78 -25.06 -7.35
N THR A 314 2.80 -25.45 -8.16
CA THR A 314 2.30 -24.63 -9.26
C THR A 314 1.03 -23.91 -8.82
N GLY A 315 1.04 -22.61 -8.96
CA GLY A 315 -0.08 -21.77 -8.58
C GLY A 315 -0.09 -21.40 -7.11
N SER A 316 -0.79 -20.31 -6.81
CA SER A 316 -1.13 -19.88 -5.46
C SER A 316 -2.35 -18.99 -5.53
N TRP A 317 -3.18 -19.02 -4.50
CA TRP A 317 -4.35 -18.15 -4.42
C TRP A 317 -4.52 -17.56 -3.03
N SER A 318 -5.15 -16.41 -2.98
CA SER A 318 -5.64 -15.81 -1.73
C SER A 318 -6.95 -15.07 -1.96
N VAL A 319 -7.75 -14.97 -0.91
CA VAL A 319 -8.95 -14.13 -0.85
C VAL A 319 -8.90 -13.28 0.41
N TYR A 320 -9.42 -12.06 0.33
CA TYR A 320 -9.35 -11.13 1.44
C TYR A 320 -10.55 -10.18 1.48
N ALA A 321 -10.81 -9.68 2.69
CA ALA A 321 -11.75 -8.61 2.94
C ALA A 321 -11.09 -7.57 3.83
N ASN A 322 -11.22 -6.30 3.47
CA ASN A 322 -10.73 -5.17 4.24
C ASN A 322 -11.88 -4.19 4.44
N PHE A 323 -11.88 -3.49 5.57
CA PHE A 323 -12.87 -2.45 5.79
C PHE A 323 -12.31 -1.29 6.59
N TYR A 324 -12.91 -0.15 6.40
CA TYR A 324 -12.82 1.02 7.26
C TYR A 324 -14.24 1.57 7.50
N GLN A 325 -14.57 1.89 8.77
CA GLN A 325 -15.83 2.52 9.14
C GLN A 325 -15.56 3.66 10.10
N ALA A 326 -15.90 4.88 9.69
CA ALA A 326 -15.79 6.04 10.56
C ALA A 326 -16.75 5.91 11.76
N LEU A 327 -16.20 6.12 12.95
CA LEU A 327 -16.97 6.18 14.21
C LEU A 327 -17.30 7.62 14.60
N ARG A 328 -16.38 8.52 14.30
CA ARG A 328 -16.56 9.95 14.57
C ARG A 328 -16.09 10.77 13.37
N VAL A 329 -16.94 11.69 12.96
CA VAL A 329 -16.69 12.67 11.90
C VAL A 329 -16.74 14.06 12.53
N ASP A 330 -15.82 14.93 12.13
CA ASP A 330 -15.83 16.34 12.56
C ASP A 330 -16.95 17.08 11.82
N GLU A 331 -17.81 17.76 12.54
CA GLU A 331 -18.95 18.49 11.96
C GLU A 331 -18.50 19.65 11.05
N SER A 332 -17.33 20.22 11.33
CA SER A 332 -16.77 21.35 10.57
C SER A 332 -15.98 20.92 9.33
N ASP A 333 -15.52 19.66 9.29
CA ASP A 333 -14.74 19.13 8.17
C ASP A 333 -14.96 17.61 8.08
N LYS A 334 -15.89 17.20 7.22
CA LYS A 334 -16.25 15.79 7.02
C LYS A 334 -15.07 14.88 6.58
N LYS A 335 -13.97 15.46 6.08
CA LYS A 335 -12.73 14.74 5.76
C LYS A 335 -11.92 14.39 7.02
N ARG A 336 -12.25 15.01 8.16
CA ARG A 336 -11.64 14.69 9.44
C ARG A 336 -12.49 13.68 10.19
N HIS A 337 -12.07 12.44 10.13
CA HIS A 337 -12.72 11.34 10.85
C HIS A 337 -11.70 10.32 11.34
N TRP A 338 -12.10 9.57 12.34
CA TRP A 338 -11.42 8.36 12.79
C TRP A 338 -12.44 7.24 12.99
N GLY A 339 -11.97 6.00 12.92
CA GLY A 339 -12.87 4.86 12.93
C GLY A 339 -12.19 3.54 13.18
N LEU A 340 -12.98 2.49 13.03
CA LEU A 340 -12.52 1.10 13.03
C LEU A 340 -12.04 0.71 11.63
N PHE A 341 -11.02 -0.12 11.60
CA PHE A 341 -10.62 -0.81 10.38
C PHE A 341 -10.28 -2.27 10.69
N GLY A 342 -10.30 -3.10 9.66
CA GLY A 342 -9.92 -4.49 9.78
C GLY A 342 -9.57 -5.10 8.44
N GLN A 343 -8.78 -6.17 8.50
CA GLN A 343 -8.34 -6.98 7.37
C GLN A 343 -8.47 -8.45 7.73
N PHE A 344 -9.04 -9.21 6.83
CA PHE A 344 -9.15 -10.66 6.92
C PHE A 344 -8.67 -11.28 5.62
N GLY A 345 -8.01 -12.41 5.69
CA GLY A 345 -7.53 -13.10 4.50
C GLY A 345 -7.35 -14.58 4.71
N LEU A 346 -7.52 -15.34 3.63
CA LEU A 346 -7.29 -16.78 3.54
C LEU A 346 -6.47 -17.08 2.29
N ALA A 347 -5.58 -18.07 2.38
CA ALA A 347 -4.78 -18.55 1.25
C ALA A 347 -4.69 -20.09 1.23
N ASP A 348 -4.08 -20.62 0.18
CA ASP A 348 -3.87 -22.06 -0.03
C ASP A 348 -3.05 -22.75 1.08
N GLY A 349 -2.12 -22.02 1.72
CA GLY A 349 -1.23 -22.55 2.75
C GLY A 349 -0.05 -23.39 2.23
N ASN A 350 0.01 -23.63 0.93
CA ASN A 350 1.14 -24.14 0.17
C ASN A 350 0.94 -23.77 -1.31
N PRO A 351 1.72 -22.86 -1.85
CA PRO A 351 2.99 -22.32 -1.37
C PRO A 351 2.90 -21.01 -0.55
N ASN A 352 1.72 -20.59 -0.06
CA ASN A 352 1.64 -19.42 0.79
C ASN A 352 2.03 -19.79 2.26
N PRO A 353 3.05 -19.16 2.86
CA PRO A 353 3.43 -19.45 4.25
C PRO A 353 2.36 -18.99 5.26
N VAL A 354 1.52 -18.02 4.89
CA VAL A 354 0.43 -17.51 5.72
C VAL A 354 -0.88 -18.13 5.24
N ARG A 355 -1.53 -18.91 6.12
CA ARG A 355 -2.82 -19.55 5.83
C ARG A 355 -3.99 -18.60 6.01
N PHE A 356 -3.95 -17.75 7.04
CA PHE A 356 -4.96 -16.76 7.29
C PHE A 356 -4.41 -15.52 8.00
N VAL A 357 -5.12 -14.43 7.86
CA VAL A 357 -4.81 -13.13 8.46
C VAL A 357 -6.06 -12.60 9.16
N ALA A 358 -5.87 -12.01 10.34
CA ALA A 358 -6.90 -11.27 11.04
C ALA A 358 -6.28 -10.06 11.76
N ASN A 359 -6.50 -8.88 11.22
CA ASN A 359 -5.95 -7.63 11.73
C ASN A 359 -7.07 -6.63 11.98
N GLY A 360 -6.89 -5.72 12.93
CA GLY A 360 -7.84 -4.66 13.11
C GLY A 360 -7.48 -3.71 14.23
N GLY A 361 -8.08 -2.54 14.18
CA GLY A 361 -7.80 -1.49 15.14
C GLY A 361 -8.66 -0.25 14.96
N VAL A 362 -8.21 0.81 15.61
CA VAL A 362 -8.78 2.14 15.52
C VAL A 362 -7.72 3.12 15.05
N GLY A 363 -8.13 4.10 14.24
CA GLY A 363 -7.22 5.15 13.80
C GLY A 363 -7.88 6.14 12.87
N GLY A 364 -7.11 7.15 12.50
CA GLY A 364 -7.56 8.22 11.63
C GLY A 364 -7.03 9.60 12.05
N ARG A 365 -7.80 10.64 11.77
CA ARG A 365 -7.45 12.01 12.17
C ARG A 365 -7.58 12.18 13.67
N SER A 366 -6.60 12.85 14.28
CA SER A 366 -6.58 13.10 15.72
C SER A 366 -7.84 13.84 16.21
N PRO A 367 -8.50 13.36 17.27
CA PRO A 367 -9.62 14.07 17.88
C PRO A 367 -9.20 15.26 18.74
N LEU A 368 -7.89 15.49 18.92
CA LEU A 368 -7.39 16.56 19.80
C LEU A 368 -7.66 17.93 19.18
N PRO A 369 -8.17 18.90 19.98
CA PRO A 369 -8.38 20.26 19.52
C PRO A 369 -7.10 20.91 19.00
N GLY A 370 -7.20 21.67 17.89
CA GLY A 370 -6.07 22.35 17.27
C GLY A 370 -5.11 21.44 16.47
N ARG A 371 -5.30 20.12 16.51
CA ARG A 371 -4.42 19.11 15.89
C ARG A 371 -5.04 18.51 14.61
N LYS A 372 -5.49 19.36 13.68
CA LYS A 372 -6.26 18.95 12.49
C LYS A 372 -5.51 18.10 11.48
N TYR A 373 -4.17 18.18 11.47
CA TYR A 373 -3.32 17.42 10.53
C TYR A 373 -2.70 16.16 11.15
N ASP A 374 -2.82 16.00 12.47
CA ASP A 374 -2.29 14.81 13.15
C ASP A 374 -3.10 13.57 12.84
N THR A 375 -2.44 12.43 12.89
CA THR A 375 -3.08 11.11 12.80
C THR A 375 -2.61 10.21 13.93
N PHE A 376 -3.41 9.22 14.27
CA PHE A 376 -3.09 8.22 15.28
C PHE A 376 -3.63 6.85 14.87
N GLY A 377 -3.08 5.81 15.44
CA GLY A 377 -3.60 4.46 15.29
C GLY A 377 -3.15 3.53 16.40
N VAL A 378 -4.02 2.57 16.73
CA VAL A 378 -3.72 1.42 17.58
C VAL A 378 -4.34 0.21 16.93
N ALA A 379 -3.56 -0.84 16.67
CA ALA A 379 -4.06 -2.03 16.02
C ALA A 379 -3.36 -3.29 16.50
N TYR A 380 -4.09 -4.40 16.39
CA TYR A 380 -3.59 -5.75 16.60
C TYR A 380 -3.53 -6.47 15.25
N PHE A 381 -2.50 -7.30 15.06
CA PHE A 381 -2.40 -8.19 13.92
C PHE A 381 -2.13 -9.63 14.33
N TYR A 382 -2.62 -10.56 13.52
CA TYR A 382 -2.42 -11.99 13.66
C TYR A 382 -2.21 -12.64 12.30
N LEU A 383 -1.11 -13.37 12.17
CA LEU A 383 -0.75 -14.18 11.01
C LEU A 383 -0.76 -15.65 11.41
N GLY A 384 -1.77 -16.39 10.98
CA GLY A 384 -1.84 -17.83 11.12
C GLY A 384 -1.01 -18.51 10.03
N LEU A 385 0.16 -19.04 10.41
CA LEU A 385 1.05 -19.71 9.46
C LEU A 385 0.48 -21.06 9.04
N SER A 386 0.78 -21.46 7.81
CA SER A 386 0.37 -22.75 7.27
C SER A 386 1.01 -23.91 8.01
N ASP A 387 0.28 -25.01 8.15
CA ASP A 387 0.79 -26.22 8.80
C ASP A 387 1.92 -26.88 7.97
N SER A 388 1.83 -26.81 6.65
CA SER A 388 2.91 -27.28 5.74
C SER A 388 4.20 -26.50 5.97
N TYR A 389 4.11 -25.16 6.04
CA TYR A 389 5.27 -24.31 6.32
C TYR A 389 5.88 -24.61 7.70
N LYS A 390 5.05 -24.72 8.75
CA LYS A 390 5.50 -25.07 10.11
C LYS A 390 6.15 -26.46 10.14
N ALA A 391 5.58 -27.44 9.44
CA ALA A 391 6.10 -28.79 9.38
C ALA A 391 7.44 -28.87 8.67
N LEU A 392 7.60 -28.20 7.51
CA LEU A 392 8.86 -28.15 6.77
C LEU A 392 9.96 -27.43 7.56
N ALA A 393 9.63 -26.34 8.24
CA ALA A 393 10.60 -25.55 8.99
C ALA A 393 11.03 -26.21 10.33
N ARG A 394 10.17 -27.07 10.91
CA ARG A 394 10.32 -27.63 12.25
C ARG A 394 11.69 -28.24 12.57
N PRO A 395 12.34 -29.00 11.67
CA PRO A 395 13.62 -29.62 11.98
C PRO A 395 14.80 -28.65 12.13
N LEU A 396 14.70 -27.45 11.52
CA LEU A 396 15.80 -26.47 11.48
C LEU A 396 15.47 -25.21 12.28
N LEU A 397 14.32 -24.63 12.05
CA LEU A 397 13.88 -23.37 12.63
C LEU A 397 12.37 -23.43 12.90
N PRO A 398 11.95 -24.02 14.04
CA PRO A 398 10.53 -24.17 14.36
C PRO A 398 9.79 -22.85 14.27
N GLN A 399 8.64 -22.87 13.58
CA GLN A 399 7.77 -21.71 13.36
C GLN A 399 6.49 -21.85 14.16
N ARG A 400 5.93 -20.71 14.52
CA ARG A 400 4.62 -20.53 15.16
C ARG A 400 3.88 -19.38 14.51
N ASP A 401 2.63 -19.17 14.87
CA ASP A 401 1.87 -18.00 14.43
C ASP A 401 2.49 -16.72 14.98
N GLU A 402 2.46 -15.68 14.16
CA GLU A 402 2.98 -14.35 14.48
C GLU A 402 1.84 -13.40 14.84
N TYR A 403 2.01 -12.60 15.88
CA TYR A 403 1.02 -11.60 16.25
C TYR A 403 1.64 -10.45 17.03
N GLY A 404 0.95 -9.32 17.04
CA GLY A 404 1.44 -8.16 17.75
C GLY A 404 0.46 -7.00 17.77
N VAL A 405 0.92 -5.93 18.40
CA VAL A 405 0.23 -4.64 18.48
C VAL A 405 1.18 -3.57 17.99
N GLU A 406 0.66 -2.63 17.22
CA GLU A 406 1.34 -1.38 16.89
C GLU A 406 0.49 -0.21 17.33
N LEU A 407 1.13 0.80 17.87
CA LEU A 407 0.53 2.09 18.17
C LEU A 407 1.42 3.20 17.63
N PHE A 408 0.81 4.21 17.04
CA PHE A 408 1.53 5.38 16.58
C PHE A 408 0.75 6.69 16.84
N TYR A 409 1.50 7.78 16.97
CA TYR A 409 0.97 9.13 16.89
C TYR A 409 1.85 9.96 15.95
N ASN A 410 1.25 10.46 14.88
CA ASN A 410 1.90 11.28 13.86
C ASN A 410 1.57 12.75 14.12
N LEU A 411 2.57 13.46 14.63
CA LEU A 411 2.50 14.87 14.95
C LEU A 411 2.86 15.71 13.71
N ALA A 412 1.91 16.45 13.17
CA ALA A 412 2.20 17.48 12.18
C ALA A 412 2.80 18.71 12.87
N VAL A 413 4.12 18.85 12.83
CA VAL A 413 4.84 20.03 13.33
C VAL A 413 4.50 21.24 12.45
N THR A 414 4.48 21.02 11.15
CA THR A 414 3.89 21.88 10.11
C THR A 414 3.13 21.00 9.14
N PRO A 415 2.35 21.54 8.20
CA PRO A 415 1.67 20.70 7.19
C PRO A 415 2.63 19.86 6.33
N TRP A 416 3.88 20.30 6.16
CA TRP A 416 4.93 19.64 5.38
C TRP A 416 5.96 18.86 6.22
N ALA A 417 5.98 19.00 7.55
CA ALA A 417 6.92 18.31 8.45
C ALA A 417 6.14 17.52 9.51
N ARG A 418 6.36 16.22 9.55
CA ARG A 418 5.67 15.29 10.45
C ARG A 418 6.65 14.46 11.24
N LEU A 419 6.41 14.34 12.53
CA LEU A 419 7.18 13.49 13.44
C LEU A 419 6.24 12.43 14.01
N THR A 420 6.55 11.17 13.80
CA THR A 420 5.78 10.04 14.35
C THR A 420 6.56 9.37 15.46
N ALA A 421 5.93 9.20 16.61
CA ALA A 421 6.32 8.22 17.60
C ALA A 421 5.58 6.91 17.33
N ASP A 422 6.29 5.80 17.35
CA ASP A 422 5.78 4.46 17.08
C ASP A 422 6.27 3.46 18.13
N LEU A 423 5.42 2.50 18.46
CA LEU A 423 5.78 1.38 19.32
C LEU A 423 5.09 0.12 18.82
N GLN A 424 5.89 -0.88 18.53
CA GLN A 424 5.38 -2.22 18.21
C GLN A 424 5.79 -3.21 19.31
N VAL A 425 4.87 -4.10 19.65
CA VAL A 425 5.13 -5.24 20.52
C VAL A 425 4.64 -6.48 19.80
N ALA A 426 5.56 -7.31 19.34
CA ALA A 426 5.21 -8.42 18.48
C ALA A 426 5.89 -9.72 18.92
N ARG A 427 5.18 -10.82 18.77
CA ARG A 427 5.72 -12.17 18.97
C ARG A 427 6.15 -12.73 17.62
N PRO A 428 7.47 -12.87 17.38
CA PRO A 428 7.98 -13.37 16.11
C PRO A 428 7.50 -14.78 15.78
N SER A 429 7.40 -15.10 14.50
CA SER A 429 7.07 -16.44 14.03
C SER A 429 8.12 -17.49 14.40
N THR A 430 9.38 -17.13 14.51
CA THR A 430 10.45 -18.03 14.93
C THR A 430 10.29 -18.40 16.41
N ALA A 431 10.04 -19.67 16.70
CA ALA A 431 9.66 -20.15 18.03
C ALA A 431 10.71 -19.91 19.14
N GLY A 432 12.00 -19.81 18.80
CA GLY A 432 13.09 -19.53 19.73
C GLY A 432 13.24 -18.07 20.15
N LEU A 433 12.62 -17.15 19.43
CA LEU A 433 12.74 -15.71 19.70
C LEU A 433 11.76 -15.24 20.77
N GLY A 434 12.19 -14.33 21.63
CA GLY A 434 11.34 -13.64 22.60
C GLY A 434 10.47 -12.58 21.93
N THR A 435 9.40 -12.14 22.63
CA THR A 435 8.56 -11.02 22.17
C THR A 435 9.40 -9.78 21.94
N ALA A 436 9.36 -9.27 20.72
CA ALA A 436 10.09 -8.07 20.31
C ALA A 436 9.33 -6.81 20.76
N VAL A 437 10.08 -5.86 21.31
CA VAL A 437 9.60 -4.51 21.62
C VAL A 437 10.39 -3.54 20.76
N LEU A 438 9.69 -2.87 19.84
CA LEU A 438 10.28 -2.06 18.78
C LEU A 438 9.81 -0.60 18.88
N PRO A 439 10.45 0.24 19.70
CA PRO A 439 10.22 1.67 19.65
C PRO A 439 10.84 2.28 18.38
N GLY A 440 10.16 3.29 17.82
CA GLY A 440 10.59 3.96 16.61
C GLY A 440 10.21 5.44 16.57
N LEU A 441 11.03 6.20 15.85
CA LEU A 441 10.76 7.57 15.44
C LEU A 441 10.82 7.65 13.92
N ARG A 442 9.86 8.33 13.32
CA ARG A 442 9.82 8.61 11.88
C ARG A 442 9.67 10.10 11.66
N LEU A 443 10.58 10.68 10.89
CA LEU A 443 10.50 12.07 10.42
C LEU A 443 10.19 12.07 8.92
N GLN A 444 9.12 12.75 8.52
CA GLN A 444 8.77 12.94 7.12
C GLN A 444 8.76 14.43 6.76
N LEU A 445 9.37 14.76 5.64
CA LEU A 445 9.39 16.10 5.04
C LEU A 445 8.81 16.04 3.63
N LEU A 446 7.88 16.96 3.34
CA LEU A 446 7.19 17.09 2.05
C LEU A 446 7.73 18.36 1.36
N PHE A 447 8.40 18.19 0.22
CA PHE A 447 9.02 19.28 -0.56
C PHE A 447 8.12 19.78 -1.68
#